data_fe8aa0cfcc86c03c921552d77696d0b2
#
_entry.id   fe8aa0cfcc86c03c921552d77696d0b2
#
_cell.length_a   1.000
_cell.length_b   1.000
_cell.length_c   1.000
_cell.angle_alpha   90.00
_cell.angle_beta   90.00
_cell.angle_gamma   90.00
#
_symmetry.space_group_name_H-M   'P 1'
#
loop_
_entity.id
_entity.type
_entity.pdbx_description
1 polymer ?
#
loop_
_entity_poly.entity_id
_entity_poly.type
_entity_poly.pdbx_seq_one_letter_code
_entity_poly.pdbx_strand_id
1 'polypeptide(L)'
;MKGFIEEYGKIIVVIILTLLMLGFGQTGLAKPLQNSLLKSTGMITNAHNKFDEVTKEPEPVTPGAIIDIEGNKYIVLEKQGNNQALVMTASSIGGKKFQSGARSDGQYINTYEGSEIDNYLENDWYKGLSAKMQSAIQTTDIKQASYAMYNDLDSKQETGYNGQVYNTISRHVFLPSVSEIGKAVDLKSPDKVKAFLNGTSIWTRDSCQGYADIAEYLNAYSGSLNVNNVYYTYGVRPAFVIDLSKVDYTETGHVDYK
;
A
#
# COMPACT_ATOMS: atom_id res chain seq x y z
N MET A 1 -1.00 -25.18 20.00
CA MET A 1 -2.24 -24.79 20.67
C MET A 1 -3.48 -24.87 19.75
N LYS A 2 -3.38 -24.45 18.46
CA LYS A 2 -4.50 -24.48 17.48
C LYS A 2 -5.09 -25.89 17.31
N GLY A 3 -4.28 -26.95 17.16
CA GLY A 3 -4.75 -28.33 17.01
C GLY A 3 -5.46 -28.90 18.24
N PHE A 4 -5.05 -28.47 19.42
CA PHE A 4 -5.67 -28.93 20.67
C PHE A 4 -7.11 -28.42 20.83
N ILE A 5 -7.37 -27.18 20.49
CA ILE A 5 -8.72 -26.58 20.57
C ILE A 5 -9.65 -27.12 19.48
N GLU A 6 -9.14 -27.38 18.26
CA GLU A 6 -9.93 -27.97 17.17
C GLU A 6 -10.35 -29.41 17.48
N GLU A 7 -9.47 -30.20 18.06
CA GLU A 7 -9.72 -31.63 18.34
C GLU A 7 -10.59 -31.80 19.61
N TYR A 8 -10.28 -31.07 20.67
CA TYR A 8 -11.02 -31.18 21.94
C TYR A 8 -12.30 -30.35 21.97
N GLY A 9 -12.39 -29.26 21.22
CA GLY A 9 -13.61 -28.46 21.10
C GLY A 9 -14.75 -29.25 20.47
N LYS A 10 -14.47 -30.00 19.40
CA LYS A 10 -15.45 -30.91 18.77
C LYS A 10 -15.89 -32.04 19.69
N ILE A 11 -14.96 -32.60 20.46
CA ILE A 11 -15.24 -33.66 21.44
C ILE A 11 -16.13 -33.14 22.57
N ILE A 12 -15.85 -31.96 23.09
CA ILE A 12 -16.65 -31.33 24.15
C ILE A 12 -18.08 -31.05 23.67
N VAL A 13 -18.24 -30.53 22.45
CA VAL A 13 -19.57 -30.28 21.84
C VAL A 13 -20.34 -31.58 21.66
N VAL A 14 -19.69 -32.65 21.18
CA VAL A 14 -20.32 -33.97 21.02
C VAL A 14 -20.73 -34.57 22.37
N ILE A 15 -19.89 -34.48 23.39
CA ILE A 15 -20.19 -34.91 24.77
C ILE A 15 -21.41 -34.18 25.33
N ILE A 16 -21.47 -32.85 25.18
CA ILE A 16 -22.58 -32.02 25.66
C ILE A 16 -23.88 -32.39 24.91
N LEU A 17 -23.81 -32.56 23.56
CA LEU A 17 -24.98 -32.99 22.77
C LEU A 17 -25.45 -34.39 23.13
N THR A 18 -24.54 -35.31 23.39
CA THR A 18 -24.85 -36.69 23.77
C THR A 18 -25.50 -36.74 25.16
N LEU A 19 -24.99 -35.95 26.12
CA LEU A 19 -25.62 -35.82 27.46
C LEU A 19 -27.00 -35.17 27.41
N LEU A 20 -27.24 -34.25 26.48
CA LEU A 20 -28.56 -33.64 26.24
C LEU A 20 -29.54 -34.63 25.59
N MET A 21 -29.07 -35.55 24.74
CA MET A 21 -29.90 -36.56 24.10
C MET A 21 -30.20 -37.79 24.98
N LEU A 22 -29.35 -38.08 25.97
CA LEU A 22 -29.52 -39.25 26.85
C LEU A 22 -30.52 -39.05 28.00
N GLY A 23 -31.39 -38.05 27.91
CA GLY A 23 -32.66 -38.10 28.62
C GLY A 23 -32.69 -37.75 30.10
N PHE A 24 -31.96 -36.75 30.52
CA PHE A 24 -32.21 -36.10 31.82
C PHE A 24 -33.51 -35.27 31.86
N GLY A 25 -34.46 -35.60 31.00
CA GLY A 25 -35.67 -34.79 30.74
C GLY A 25 -36.79 -34.87 31.73
N GLN A 26 -36.69 -35.61 32.84
CA GLN A 26 -37.84 -35.82 33.72
C GLN A 26 -37.67 -35.41 35.19
N THR A 27 -36.62 -34.80 35.62
CA THR A 27 -36.50 -34.31 37.00
C THR A 27 -36.38 -32.78 37.03
N GLY A 28 -37.03 -32.14 38.03
CA GLY A 28 -37.07 -30.67 38.13
C GLY A 28 -35.72 -29.95 38.29
N LEU A 29 -34.62 -30.69 38.34
CA LEU A 29 -33.23 -30.21 38.34
C LEU A 29 -32.65 -30.03 36.91
N ALA A 30 -33.33 -30.56 35.91
CA ALA A 30 -32.84 -30.53 34.54
C ALA A 30 -32.88 -29.13 33.88
N LYS A 31 -33.88 -28.33 34.17
CA LYS A 31 -34.07 -26.98 33.60
C LYS A 31 -32.98 -25.98 33.96
N PRO A 32 -32.55 -25.83 35.24
CA PRO A 32 -31.45 -24.94 35.60
C PRO A 32 -30.12 -25.36 35.00
N LEU A 33 -29.84 -26.69 34.95
CA LEU A 33 -28.62 -27.22 34.32
C LEU A 33 -28.64 -27.02 32.81
N GLN A 34 -29.77 -27.25 32.15
CA GLN A 34 -29.96 -27.05 30.72
C GLN A 34 -29.77 -25.57 30.32
N ASN A 35 -30.33 -24.65 31.09
CA ASN A 35 -30.15 -23.22 30.88
C ASN A 35 -28.69 -22.76 31.12
N SER A 36 -28.02 -23.36 32.12
CA SER A 36 -26.59 -23.08 32.37
C SER A 36 -25.70 -23.61 31.26
N LEU A 37 -25.99 -24.81 30.74
CA LEU A 37 -25.29 -25.41 29.60
C LEU A 37 -25.52 -24.64 28.29
N LEU A 38 -26.75 -24.20 28.02
CA LEU A 38 -27.05 -23.35 26.84
C LEU A 38 -26.36 -21.99 26.94
N LYS A 39 -26.25 -21.41 28.12
CA LYS A 39 -25.49 -20.19 28.34
C LYS A 39 -23.98 -20.41 28.13
N SER A 40 -23.45 -21.52 28.61
CA SER A 40 -22.03 -21.88 28.44
C SER A 40 -21.70 -22.19 26.98
N THR A 41 -22.57 -22.89 26.25
CA THR A 41 -22.40 -23.15 24.82
C THR A 41 -22.49 -21.86 24.02
N GLY A 42 -23.39 -20.94 24.33
CA GLY A 42 -23.48 -19.64 23.70
C GLY A 42 -22.21 -18.78 23.93
N MET A 43 -21.64 -18.83 25.15
CA MET A 43 -20.39 -18.16 25.46
C MET A 43 -19.19 -18.78 24.72
N ILE A 44 -19.15 -20.12 24.59
CA ILE A 44 -18.10 -20.84 23.84
C ILE A 44 -18.21 -20.52 22.35
N THR A 45 -19.42 -20.52 21.79
CA THR A 45 -19.64 -20.17 20.37
C THR A 45 -19.26 -18.73 20.07
N ASN A 46 -19.64 -17.80 20.98
CA ASN A 46 -19.26 -16.39 20.85
C ASN A 46 -17.75 -16.18 21.01
N ALA A 47 -17.11 -16.92 21.93
CA ALA A 47 -15.66 -16.88 22.09
C ALA A 47 -14.94 -17.47 20.87
N HIS A 48 -15.48 -18.55 20.31
CA HIS A 48 -14.94 -19.17 19.08
C HIS A 48 -15.08 -18.23 17.87
N ASN A 49 -16.26 -17.66 17.66
CA ASN A 49 -16.47 -16.69 16.58
C ASN A 49 -15.57 -15.45 16.73
N LYS A 50 -15.39 -14.97 17.96
CA LYS A 50 -14.49 -13.85 18.23
C LYS A 50 -13.02 -14.23 18.06
N PHE A 51 -12.67 -15.49 18.33
CA PHE A 51 -11.32 -16.02 18.11
C PHE A 51 -11.05 -16.22 16.60
N ASP A 52 -12.03 -16.67 15.83
CA ASP A 52 -11.95 -16.80 14.37
C ASP A 52 -11.87 -15.44 13.68
N GLU A 53 -12.56 -14.42 14.18
CA GLU A 53 -12.39 -13.03 13.72
C GLU A 53 -10.99 -12.49 13.99
N VAL A 54 -10.39 -12.81 15.15
CA VAL A 54 -9.04 -12.36 15.52
C VAL A 54 -7.94 -13.15 14.81
N THR A 55 -8.23 -14.38 14.36
CA THR A 55 -7.24 -15.25 13.70
C THR A 55 -7.39 -15.29 12.18
N LYS A 56 -8.36 -14.58 11.60
CA LYS A 56 -8.44 -14.44 10.15
C LYS A 56 -7.23 -13.62 9.72
N GLU A 57 -6.24 -14.29 9.12
CA GLU A 57 -5.18 -13.57 8.43
C GLU A 57 -5.85 -12.60 7.44
N PRO A 58 -5.45 -11.33 7.43
CA PRO A 58 -6.05 -10.39 6.51
C PRO A 58 -5.96 -10.96 5.09
N GLU A 59 -7.07 -10.93 4.36
CA GLU A 59 -7.09 -11.34 2.96
C GLU A 59 -5.97 -10.60 2.23
N PRO A 60 -5.21 -11.31 1.40
CA PRO A 60 -4.07 -10.70 0.74
C PRO A 60 -4.56 -9.57 -0.17
N VAL A 61 -4.10 -8.37 0.11
CA VAL A 61 -4.37 -7.21 -0.75
C VAL A 61 -3.84 -7.44 -2.17
N THR A 62 -4.57 -6.96 -3.15
CA THR A 62 -4.20 -7.07 -4.58
C THR A 62 -3.89 -5.70 -5.17
N PRO A 63 -3.09 -5.61 -6.24
CA PRO A 63 -2.90 -4.34 -6.95
C PRO A 63 -4.22 -3.73 -7.36
N GLY A 64 -4.41 -2.44 -7.11
CA GLY A 64 -5.65 -1.71 -7.32
C GLY A 64 -6.56 -1.64 -6.09
N ALA A 65 -6.33 -2.44 -5.04
CA ALA A 65 -7.06 -2.30 -3.79
C ALA A 65 -6.83 -0.92 -3.17
N ILE A 66 -7.90 -0.32 -2.65
CA ILE A 66 -7.84 0.92 -1.87
C ILE A 66 -7.97 0.52 -0.41
N ILE A 67 -6.93 0.75 0.36
CA ILE A 67 -6.89 0.49 1.80
C ILE A 67 -6.92 1.80 2.58
N ASP A 68 -7.66 1.80 3.68
CA ASP A 68 -7.68 2.88 4.66
C ASP A 68 -6.82 2.47 5.86
N ILE A 69 -5.85 3.30 6.20
CA ILE A 69 -5.01 3.16 7.38
C ILE A 69 -5.06 4.49 8.13
N GLU A 70 -5.54 4.50 9.37
CA GLU A 70 -5.67 5.69 10.21
C GLU A 70 -6.45 6.85 9.54
N GLY A 71 -7.48 6.52 8.74
CA GLY A 71 -8.30 7.50 8.00
C GLY A 71 -7.67 8.03 6.72
N ASN A 72 -6.51 7.53 6.34
CA ASN A 72 -5.83 7.88 5.09
C ASN A 72 -5.95 6.74 4.07
N LYS A 73 -6.30 7.08 2.83
CA LYS A 73 -6.48 6.09 1.76
C LYS A 73 -5.21 5.92 0.95
N TYR A 74 -4.88 4.66 0.68
CA TYR A 74 -3.74 4.26 -0.13
C TYR A 74 -4.18 3.29 -1.22
N ILE A 75 -3.58 3.38 -2.39
CA ILE A 75 -3.74 2.40 -3.48
C ILE A 75 -2.59 1.42 -3.40
N VAL A 76 -2.89 0.13 -3.40
CA VAL A 76 -1.89 -0.93 -3.51
C VAL A 76 -1.38 -0.97 -4.93
N LEU A 77 -0.10 -0.72 -5.12
CA LEU A 77 0.57 -0.83 -6.42
C LEU A 77 1.06 -2.26 -6.67
N GLU A 78 1.59 -2.91 -5.63
CA GLU A 78 2.14 -4.26 -5.71
C GLU A 78 2.05 -4.96 -4.36
N LYS A 79 1.64 -6.23 -4.37
CA LYS A 79 1.84 -7.11 -3.22
C LYS A 79 3.29 -7.62 -3.23
N GLN A 80 4.00 -7.37 -2.15
CA GLN A 80 5.33 -7.92 -1.91
C GLN A 80 5.21 -8.94 -0.78
N GLY A 81 5.52 -10.21 -0.97
CA GLY A 81 5.28 -11.32 -0.03
C GLY A 81 5.25 -10.98 1.48
N ASN A 82 4.98 -11.92 2.37
CA ASN A 82 5.08 -11.75 3.83
C ASN A 82 4.36 -10.52 4.41
N ASN A 83 3.11 -10.28 4.03
CA ASN A 83 2.29 -9.16 4.48
C ASN A 83 2.80 -7.76 4.06
N GLN A 84 3.73 -7.66 3.15
CA GLN A 84 4.21 -6.38 2.63
C GLN A 84 3.48 -5.98 1.35
N ALA A 85 3.25 -4.69 1.21
CA ALA A 85 2.69 -4.09 -0.01
C ALA A 85 3.40 -2.78 -0.33
N LEU A 86 3.70 -2.55 -1.61
CA LEU A 86 4.01 -1.23 -2.11
C LEU A 86 2.69 -0.48 -2.29
N VAL A 87 2.54 0.60 -1.57
CA VAL A 87 1.34 1.44 -1.61
C VAL A 87 1.70 2.88 -1.97
N MET A 88 0.71 3.62 -2.45
CA MET A 88 0.81 5.04 -2.76
C MET A 88 -0.42 5.76 -2.22
N THR A 89 -0.29 7.00 -1.76
CA THR A 89 -1.47 7.78 -1.33
C THR A 89 -2.51 7.87 -2.44
N ALA A 90 -3.78 7.64 -2.11
CA ALA A 90 -4.88 7.66 -3.09
C ALA A 90 -5.13 9.07 -3.68
N SER A 91 -4.72 10.11 -2.96
CA SER A 91 -4.81 11.49 -3.40
C SER A 91 -3.46 12.21 -3.28
N SER A 92 -3.27 13.27 -4.04
CA SER A 92 -2.10 14.15 -3.90
C SER A 92 -2.11 14.83 -2.54
N ILE A 93 -0.93 14.89 -1.91
CA ILE A 93 -0.71 15.63 -0.65
C ILE A 93 -0.45 17.12 -0.87
N GLY A 94 -0.55 17.60 -2.10
CA GLY A 94 -0.30 18.97 -2.52
C GLY A 94 0.67 19.03 -3.70
N GLY A 95 0.82 20.24 -4.26
CA GLY A 95 1.74 20.48 -5.36
C GLY A 95 3.13 20.86 -4.87
N LYS A 96 4.19 20.31 -5.50
CA LYS A 96 5.58 20.70 -5.26
C LYS A 96 6.37 20.72 -6.56
N LYS A 97 7.44 21.51 -6.57
CA LYS A 97 8.49 21.38 -7.58
C LYS A 97 9.29 20.12 -7.30
N PHE A 98 9.79 19.49 -8.34
CA PHE A 98 10.73 18.38 -8.18
C PHE A 98 12.05 18.90 -7.63
N GLN A 99 12.54 20.01 -8.23
CA GLN A 99 13.73 20.74 -7.82
C GLN A 99 13.56 22.21 -8.25
N SER A 100 13.89 23.19 -7.40
CA SER A 100 13.64 24.61 -7.70
C SER A 100 14.84 25.33 -8.31
N GLY A 101 16.03 24.76 -8.26
CA GLY A 101 17.25 25.42 -8.77
C GLY A 101 18.44 24.51 -8.88
N ALA A 102 19.59 25.09 -9.16
CA ALA A 102 20.84 24.37 -9.23
C ALA A 102 21.16 23.64 -7.92
N ARG A 103 21.79 22.49 -8.03
CA ARG A 103 22.16 21.64 -6.90
C ARG A 103 23.60 21.93 -6.47
N SER A 104 23.82 21.98 -5.16
CA SER A 104 25.16 22.21 -4.58
C SER A 104 26.04 20.94 -4.56
N ASP A 105 25.42 19.75 -4.76
CA ASP A 105 26.11 18.46 -4.75
C ASP A 105 26.70 18.07 -6.12
N GLY A 106 26.55 18.92 -7.13
CA GLY A 106 27.04 18.69 -8.49
C GLY A 106 26.22 17.68 -9.33
N GLN A 107 25.10 17.21 -8.78
CA GLN A 107 24.18 16.33 -9.53
C GLN A 107 23.34 17.16 -10.51
N TYR A 108 22.85 16.51 -11.57
CA TYR A 108 21.86 17.11 -12.46
C TYR A 108 20.56 17.38 -11.69
N ILE A 109 19.89 18.48 -12.04
CA ILE A 109 18.73 18.95 -11.28
C ILE A 109 17.51 18.03 -11.38
N ASN A 110 17.46 17.13 -12.35
CA ASN A 110 16.45 16.08 -12.48
C ASN A 110 16.82 14.74 -11.82
N THR A 111 17.95 14.66 -11.14
CA THR A 111 18.31 13.48 -10.34
C THR A 111 17.42 13.42 -9.11
N TYR A 112 16.74 12.29 -8.89
CA TYR A 112 15.82 12.14 -7.76
C TYR A 112 16.53 12.19 -6.41
N GLU A 113 17.59 11.40 -6.26
CA GLU A 113 18.39 11.37 -5.03
C GLU A 113 18.84 12.75 -4.60
N GLY A 114 18.44 13.13 -3.39
CA GLY A 114 18.78 14.44 -2.79
C GLY A 114 18.09 15.65 -3.42
N SER A 115 17.11 15.46 -4.32
CA SER A 115 16.26 16.55 -4.79
C SER A 115 15.42 17.15 -3.66
N GLU A 116 14.85 18.33 -3.88
CA GLU A 116 13.98 18.97 -2.89
C GLU A 116 12.77 18.10 -2.55
N ILE A 117 12.21 17.42 -3.56
CA ILE A 117 11.05 16.55 -3.34
C ILE A 117 11.43 15.26 -2.60
N ASP A 118 12.58 14.65 -2.88
CA ASP A 118 13.12 13.51 -2.16
C ASP A 118 13.35 13.85 -0.69
N ASN A 119 14.04 14.96 -0.43
CA ASN A 119 14.31 15.44 0.92
C ASN A 119 13.02 15.74 1.69
N TYR A 120 12.04 16.35 1.04
CA TYR A 120 10.75 16.62 1.65
C TYR A 120 10.02 15.32 2.04
N LEU A 121 10.01 14.32 1.16
CA LEU A 121 9.31 13.06 1.42
C LEU A 121 9.95 12.28 2.57
N GLU A 122 11.28 12.19 2.59
CA GLU A 122 12.01 11.42 3.60
C GLU A 122 12.12 12.15 4.94
N ASN A 123 12.30 13.48 4.94
CA ASN A 123 12.61 14.22 6.15
C ASN A 123 11.41 14.93 6.78
N ASP A 124 10.45 15.38 5.97
CA ASP A 124 9.31 16.15 6.49
C ASP A 124 8.06 15.28 6.53
N TRP A 125 7.66 14.72 5.39
CA TRP A 125 6.41 13.96 5.30
C TRP A 125 6.46 12.65 6.10
N TYR A 126 7.50 11.83 5.92
CA TYR A 126 7.66 10.58 6.67
C TYR A 126 7.71 10.83 8.18
N LYS A 127 8.49 11.83 8.63
CA LYS A 127 8.60 12.17 10.05
C LYS A 127 7.32 12.75 10.64
N GLY A 128 6.43 13.27 9.81
CA GLY A 128 5.11 13.75 10.19
C GLY A 128 4.06 12.65 10.37
N LEU A 129 4.35 11.41 9.96
CA LEU A 129 3.44 10.28 10.16
C LEU A 129 3.38 9.85 11.63
N SER A 130 2.33 9.12 12.00
CA SER A 130 2.22 8.51 13.33
C SER A 130 3.39 7.56 13.61
N ALA A 131 3.75 7.36 14.86
CA ALA A 131 4.78 6.39 15.25
C ALA A 131 4.45 4.97 14.79
N LYS A 132 3.16 4.60 14.73
CA LYS A 132 2.67 3.33 14.22
C LYS A 132 2.98 3.19 12.74
N MET A 133 2.64 4.20 11.93
CA MET A 133 2.95 4.22 10.50
C MET A 133 4.46 4.17 10.25
N GLN A 134 5.26 4.99 10.95
CA GLN A 134 6.71 4.98 10.81
C GLN A 134 7.32 3.61 11.12
N SER A 135 6.79 2.89 12.13
CA SER A 135 7.27 1.54 12.48
C SER A 135 6.87 0.46 11.47
N ALA A 136 5.78 0.67 10.74
CA ALA A 136 5.27 -0.26 9.75
C ALA A 136 5.91 -0.07 8.37
N ILE A 137 6.31 1.16 8.02
CA ILE A 137 6.97 1.48 6.77
C ILE A 137 8.38 0.89 6.77
N GLN A 138 8.71 0.20 5.68
CA GLN A 138 10.00 -0.48 5.53
C GLN A 138 10.99 0.43 4.80
N THR A 139 12.25 0.43 5.24
CA THR A 139 13.34 0.95 4.42
C THR A 139 13.43 0.12 3.15
N THR A 140 13.32 0.77 2.00
CA THR A 140 13.23 0.11 0.70
C THR A 140 14.32 0.62 -0.22
N ASP A 141 15.01 -0.31 -0.86
CA ASP A 141 15.97 0.01 -1.91
C ASP A 141 15.22 0.30 -3.20
N ILE A 142 15.31 1.53 -3.66
CA ILE A 142 14.67 2.00 -4.89
C ILE A 142 15.74 2.35 -5.93
N LYS A 143 15.44 2.05 -7.19
CA LYS A 143 16.25 2.51 -8.31
C LYS A 143 15.71 3.84 -8.82
N GLN A 144 16.63 4.74 -9.15
CA GLN A 144 16.31 5.86 -10.01
C GLN A 144 16.23 5.35 -11.44
N ALA A 145 15.19 5.70 -12.16
CA ALA A 145 15.00 5.28 -13.54
C ALA A 145 14.95 6.51 -14.45
N SER A 146 15.22 6.31 -15.73
CA SER A 146 14.96 7.32 -16.74
C SER A 146 14.34 6.67 -17.98
N TYR A 147 13.56 7.44 -18.70
CA TYR A 147 12.90 7.03 -19.93
C TYR A 147 13.40 7.87 -21.10
N ALA A 148 13.57 7.25 -22.26
CA ALA A 148 14.08 7.92 -23.45
C ALA A 148 13.10 8.98 -23.98
N MET A 149 11.80 8.65 -23.94
CA MET A 149 10.74 9.48 -24.48
C MET A 149 9.50 9.37 -23.56
N TYR A 150 8.75 10.46 -23.45
CA TYR A 150 7.59 10.52 -22.57
C TYR A 150 6.42 9.58 -22.96
N ASN A 151 6.39 8.99 -24.11
CA ASN A 151 5.38 8.00 -24.50
C ASN A 151 5.96 6.58 -24.62
N ASP A 152 7.23 6.39 -24.35
CA ASP A 152 7.90 5.11 -24.46
C ASP A 152 7.95 4.39 -23.12
N LEU A 153 6.84 3.79 -22.74
CA LEU A 153 6.68 3.08 -21.46
C LEU A 153 7.48 1.76 -21.38
N ASP A 154 7.97 1.29 -22.51
CA ASP A 154 8.74 0.05 -22.58
C ASP A 154 10.26 0.32 -22.60
N SER A 155 10.67 1.57 -22.89
CA SER A 155 12.07 1.98 -23.00
C SER A 155 12.62 2.45 -21.65
N LYS A 156 12.76 1.53 -20.74
CA LYS A 156 13.39 1.79 -19.45
C LYS A 156 14.91 1.84 -19.61
N GLN A 157 15.52 2.93 -19.17
CA GLN A 157 16.97 3.08 -19.19
C GLN A 157 17.53 3.23 -17.77
N GLU A 158 18.75 2.74 -17.57
CA GLU A 158 19.43 2.81 -16.28
C GLU A 158 20.39 4.00 -16.20
N THR A 159 20.57 4.73 -17.29
CA THR A 159 21.45 5.90 -17.35
C THR A 159 20.66 7.17 -17.62
N GLY A 160 21.05 8.25 -16.91
CA GLY A 160 20.48 9.57 -17.10
C GLY A 160 21.19 10.39 -18.18
N TYR A 161 21.18 11.71 -18.02
CA TYR A 161 21.85 12.65 -18.93
C TYR A 161 23.35 12.38 -19.02
N ASN A 162 23.88 12.43 -20.24
CA ASN A 162 25.30 12.17 -20.55
C ASN A 162 25.83 10.82 -20.01
N GLY A 163 24.99 9.79 -19.92
CA GLY A 163 25.41 8.49 -19.44
C GLY A 163 25.57 8.39 -17.92
N GLN A 164 25.01 9.32 -17.17
CA GLN A 164 24.99 9.25 -15.71
C GLN A 164 24.36 7.92 -15.26
N VAL A 165 25.09 7.18 -14.44
CA VAL A 165 24.60 5.94 -13.83
C VAL A 165 23.90 6.29 -12.52
N TYR A 166 22.67 5.84 -12.36
CA TYR A 166 21.94 5.99 -11.11
C TYR A 166 22.22 4.83 -10.18
N ASN A 167 22.53 5.16 -8.95
CA ASN A 167 22.70 4.20 -7.88
C ASN A 167 21.33 3.77 -7.32
N THR A 168 21.33 2.62 -6.67
CA THR A 168 20.23 2.24 -5.76
C THR A 168 20.35 3.07 -4.50
N ILE A 169 19.23 3.62 -4.04
CA ILE A 169 19.14 4.41 -2.81
C ILE A 169 18.10 3.82 -1.88
N SER A 170 18.34 3.91 -0.58
CA SER A 170 17.41 3.40 0.44
C SER A 170 16.54 4.54 0.96
N ARG A 171 15.22 4.38 0.93
CA ARG A 171 14.23 5.36 1.41
C ARG A 171 13.10 4.67 2.16
N HIS A 172 12.53 5.39 3.11
CA HIS A 172 11.25 5.00 3.72
C HIS A 172 10.09 5.41 2.82
N VAL A 173 10.12 6.63 2.31
CA VAL A 173 9.07 7.20 1.47
C VAL A 173 9.69 7.86 0.24
N PHE A 174 9.06 7.66 -0.90
CA PHE A 174 9.59 8.10 -2.19
C PHE A 174 8.48 8.46 -3.19
N LEU A 175 8.83 9.13 -4.27
CA LEU A 175 7.96 9.20 -5.44
C LEU A 175 7.92 7.84 -6.13
N PRO A 176 6.75 7.33 -6.52
CA PRO A 176 6.69 6.11 -7.32
C PRO A 176 7.33 6.32 -8.69
N SER A 177 7.91 5.27 -9.24
CA SER A 177 8.34 5.26 -10.65
C SER A 177 7.16 4.96 -11.58
N VAL A 178 7.33 5.30 -12.85
CA VAL A 178 6.38 4.92 -13.92
C VAL A 178 6.14 3.41 -13.90
N SER A 179 7.21 2.60 -13.77
CA SER A 179 7.09 1.15 -13.76
C SER A 179 6.34 0.60 -12.53
N GLU A 180 6.46 1.23 -11.37
CA GLU A 180 5.73 0.85 -10.16
C GLU A 180 4.24 1.18 -10.29
N ILE A 181 3.89 2.37 -10.78
CA ILE A 181 2.49 2.73 -11.05
C ILE A 181 1.90 1.77 -12.09
N GLY A 182 2.65 1.42 -13.12
CA GLY A 182 2.26 0.48 -14.17
C GLY A 182 1.90 -0.93 -13.68
N LYS A 183 2.24 -1.29 -12.44
CA LYS A 183 1.80 -2.57 -11.83
C LYS A 183 0.31 -2.59 -11.51
N ALA A 184 -0.26 -1.44 -11.15
CA ALA A 184 -1.67 -1.29 -10.79
C ALA A 184 -2.51 -0.56 -11.87
N VAL A 185 -1.89 0.18 -12.79
CA VAL A 185 -2.55 1.03 -13.78
C VAL A 185 -2.07 0.69 -15.18
N ASP A 186 -2.99 0.52 -16.13
CA ASP A 186 -2.66 0.44 -17.56
C ASP A 186 -2.29 1.83 -18.08
N LEU A 187 -1.00 2.12 -18.08
CA LEU A 187 -0.49 3.43 -18.51
C LEU A 187 -0.63 3.70 -20.01
N LYS A 188 -1.00 2.68 -20.80
CA LYS A 188 -1.30 2.84 -22.25
C LYS A 188 -2.76 3.22 -22.50
N SER A 189 -3.60 3.20 -21.46
CA SER A 189 -5.00 3.59 -21.53
C SER A 189 -5.21 5.00 -20.93
N PRO A 190 -5.44 6.05 -21.75
CA PRO A 190 -5.63 7.41 -21.26
C PRO A 190 -6.77 7.53 -20.25
N ASP A 191 -7.87 6.81 -20.46
CA ASP A 191 -9.03 6.89 -19.58
C ASP A 191 -8.74 6.30 -18.20
N LYS A 192 -7.99 5.19 -18.13
CA LYS A 192 -7.56 4.57 -16.87
C LYS A 192 -6.58 5.48 -16.12
N VAL A 193 -5.63 6.09 -16.82
CA VAL A 193 -4.71 7.06 -16.23
C VAL A 193 -5.44 8.29 -15.71
N LYS A 194 -6.41 8.85 -16.46
CA LYS A 194 -7.23 9.97 -15.98
C LYS A 194 -8.03 9.61 -14.72
N ALA A 195 -8.66 8.43 -14.72
CA ALA A 195 -9.41 7.94 -13.58
C ALA A 195 -8.50 7.77 -12.34
N PHE A 196 -7.33 7.18 -12.52
CA PHE A 196 -6.32 7.02 -11.46
C PHE A 196 -5.84 8.39 -10.91
N LEU A 197 -5.60 9.37 -11.77
CA LEU A 197 -5.09 10.69 -11.41
C LEU A 197 -6.16 11.59 -10.76
N ASN A 198 -7.42 11.33 -11.03
CA ASN A 198 -8.57 12.09 -10.49
C ASN A 198 -8.35 13.62 -10.59
N GLY A 199 -8.00 14.08 -11.79
CA GLY A 199 -7.83 15.50 -12.10
C GLY A 199 -6.50 16.14 -11.66
N THR A 200 -5.60 15.41 -11.01
CA THR A 200 -4.33 15.97 -10.53
C THR A 200 -3.15 15.29 -11.22
N SER A 201 -2.39 16.03 -12.04
CA SER A 201 -1.13 15.56 -12.59
C SER A 201 -0.09 15.38 -11.49
N ILE A 202 0.70 14.32 -11.55
CA ILE A 202 1.65 13.97 -10.48
C ILE A 202 3.05 13.71 -11.01
N TRP A 203 4.06 14.08 -10.25
CA TRP A 203 5.44 13.67 -10.49
C TRP A 203 5.63 12.17 -10.33
N THR A 204 6.51 11.59 -11.14
CA THR A 204 7.19 10.33 -10.86
C THR A 204 8.64 10.61 -10.45
N ARG A 205 9.39 9.61 -9.97
CA ARG A 205 10.83 9.81 -9.68
C ARG A 205 11.71 9.67 -10.91
N ASP A 206 11.12 9.34 -12.04
CA ASP A 206 11.87 9.08 -13.27
C ASP A 206 12.30 10.38 -13.93
N SER A 207 13.57 10.46 -14.31
CA SER A 207 14.09 11.55 -15.12
C SER A 207 13.89 11.27 -16.61
N CYS A 208 13.80 12.32 -17.40
CA CYS A 208 13.78 12.20 -18.86
C CYS A 208 15.21 12.03 -19.38
N GLN A 209 15.44 10.93 -20.09
CA GLN A 209 16.75 10.68 -20.68
C GLN A 209 17.14 11.74 -21.70
N GLY A 210 18.41 12.11 -21.70
CA GLY A 210 18.96 13.09 -22.62
C GLY A 210 18.76 14.55 -22.21
N TYR A 211 18.14 14.79 -21.06
CA TYR A 211 17.90 16.12 -20.49
C TYR A 211 18.38 16.18 -19.05
N ALA A 212 18.98 17.29 -18.68
CA ALA A 212 19.54 17.50 -17.34
C ALA A 212 18.53 18.10 -16.35
N ASP A 213 17.40 18.60 -16.83
CA ASP A 213 16.46 19.47 -16.11
C ASP A 213 14.98 19.08 -16.32
N ILE A 214 14.73 17.92 -16.92
CA ILE A 214 13.38 17.44 -17.22
C ILE A 214 13.13 16.11 -16.50
N ALA A 215 11.98 16.02 -15.81
CA ALA A 215 11.50 14.81 -15.17
C ALA A 215 10.15 14.37 -15.75
N GLU A 216 9.83 13.11 -15.53
CA GLU A 216 8.60 12.46 -15.98
C GLU A 216 7.44 12.78 -15.01
N TYR A 217 6.25 12.95 -15.57
CA TYR A 217 5.02 13.09 -14.79
C TYR A 217 3.82 12.47 -15.52
N LEU A 218 2.84 12.04 -14.78
CA LEU A 218 1.57 11.62 -15.34
C LEU A 218 0.63 12.81 -15.46
N ASN A 219 0.13 13.03 -16.67
CA ASN A 219 -0.72 14.17 -17.01
C ASN A 219 -2.21 13.80 -16.87
N ALA A 220 -2.90 14.44 -15.93
CA ALA A 220 -4.32 14.19 -15.69
C ALA A 220 -5.24 14.66 -16.83
N TYR A 221 -4.81 15.62 -17.62
CA TYR A 221 -5.59 16.14 -18.74
C TYR A 221 -5.55 15.20 -19.95
N SER A 222 -4.37 14.78 -20.35
CA SER A 222 -4.18 13.88 -21.49
C SER A 222 -4.36 12.40 -21.13
N GLY A 223 -4.14 12.02 -19.86
CA GLY A 223 -4.12 10.63 -19.44
C GLY A 223 -2.88 9.89 -19.96
N SER A 224 -1.74 10.55 -20.02
CA SER A 224 -0.51 9.98 -20.55
C SER A 224 0.70 10.35 -19.70
N LEU A 225 1.78 9.56 -19.86
CA LEU A 225 3.09 9.96 -19.41
C LEU A 225 3.57 11.15 -20.24
N ASN A 226 4.13 12.13 -19.57
CA ASN A 226 4.67 13.35 -20.15
C ASN A 226 5.94 13.77 -19.43
N VAL A 227 6.63 14.73 -19.99
CA VAL A 227 7.85 15.32 -19.43
C VAL A 227 7.67 16.81 -19.19
N ASN A 228 8.30 17.33 -18.14
CA ASN A 228 8.38 18.76 -17.96
C ASN A 228 9.62 19.14 -17.14
N ASN A 229 9.97 20.43 -17.20
CA ASN A 229 11.05 20.97 -16.42
C ASN A 229 10.74 20.85 -14.91
N VAL A 230 11.74 20.43 -14.15
CA VAL A 230 11.67 20.18 -12.70
C VAL A 230 11.22 21.39 -11.86
N TYR A 231 11.22 22.59 -12.43
CA TYR A 231 10.73 23.82 -11.76
C TYR A 231 9.21 23.96 -11.76
N TYR A 232 8.49 23.17 -12.56
CA TYR A 232 7.05 23.18 -12.53
C TYR A 232 6.50 22.51 -11.27
N THR A 233 5.29 22.87 -10.91
CA THR A 233 4.61 22.31 -9.74
C THR A 233 3.58 21.30 -10.20
N TYR A 234 3.75 20.05 -9.76
CA TYR A 234 2.76 18.99 -9.92
C TYR A 234 2.42 18.35 -8.57
N GLY A 235 1.35 17.60 -8.53
CA GLY A 235 0.92 16.87 -7.35
C GLY A 235 1.97 15.85 -6.90
N VAL A 236 2.03 15.63 -5.61
CA VAL A 236 2.88 14.63 -4.98
C VAL A 236 2.01 13.56 -4.38
N ARG A 237 2.27 12.30 -4.72
CA ARG A 237 1.63 11.13 -4.13
C ARG A 237 2.73 10.22 -3.58
N PRO A 238 3.05 10.32 -2.29
CA PRO A 238 4.06 9.48 -1.65
C PRO A 238 3.78 8.00 -1.81
N ALA A 239 4.82 7.22 -2.09
CA ALA A 239 4.79 5.77 -2.13
C ALA A 239 5.77 5.20 -1.09
N PHE A 240 5.46 4.03 -0.56
CA PHE A 240 6.28 3.32 0.41
C PHE A 240 5.89 1.84 0.48
N VAL A 241 6.81 1.02 0.95
CA VAL A 241 6.53 -0.38 1.30
C VAL A 241 6.10 -0.44 2.75
N ILE A 242 4.94 -1.04 3.02
CA ILE A 242 4.39 -1.17 4.36
C ILE A 242 4.20 -2.63 4.75
N ASP A 243 4.50 -2.95 6.00
CA ASP A 243 4.16 -4.23 6.63
C ASP A 243 2.74 -4.13 7.21
N LEU A 244 1.79 -4.70 6.50
CA LEU A 244 0.36 -4.68 6.84
C LEU A 244 0.04 -5.44 8.13
N SER A 245 0.93 -6.30 8.62
CA SER A 245 0.75 -6.97 9.92
C SER A 245 0.95 -6.04 11.11
N LYS A 246 1.53 -4.85 10.90
CA LYS A 246 1.81 -3.85 11.94
C LYS A 246 0.77 -2.73 12.03
N VAL A 247 -0.19 -2.71 11.12
CA VAL A 247 -1.23 -1.69 11.05
C VAL A 247 -2.61 -2.32 10.97
N ASP A 248 -3.61 -1.62 11.50
CA ASP A 248 -5.00 -1.94 11.20
C ASP A 248 -5.36 -1.27 9.88
N TYR A 249 -5.90 -2.03 8.95
CA TYR A 249 -6.37 -1.50 7.68
C TYR A 249 -7.72 -2.09 7.30
N THR A 250 -8.43 -1.35 6.47
CA THR A 250 -9.70 -1.79 5.89
C THR A 250 -9.64 -1.57 4.40
N GLU A 251 -9.94 -2.60 3.60
CA GLU A 251 -10.14 -2.41 2.17
C GLU A 251 -11.48 -1.70 1.95
N THR A 252 -11.43 -0.50 1.37
CA THR A 252 -12.59 0.38 1.16
C THR A 252 -13.07 0.39 -0.28
N GLY A 253 -12.36 -0.27 -1.18
CA GLY A 253 -12.70 -0.39 -2.57
C GLY A 253 -11.57 -1.00 -3.38
N HIS A 254 -11.87 -1.28 -4.62
CA HIS A 254 -10.90 -1.75 -5.60
C HIS A 254 -11.11 -0.97 -6.89
N VAL A 255 -10.03 -0.50 -7.48
CA VAL A 255 -10.06 0.20 -8.75
C VAL A 255 -9.38 -0.68 -9.80
N ASP A 256 -10.14 -1.05 -10.79
CA ASP A 256 -9.62 -1.78 -11.94
C ASP A 256 -9.07 -0.78 -12.97
N TYR A 257 -7.82 -0.41 -12.75
CA TYR A 257 -7.07 0.43 -13.70
C TYR A 257 -6.19 -0.38 -14.65
N LYS A 258 -6.23 -1.72 -14.59
CA LYS A 258 -5.50 -2.63 -15.48
C LYS A 258 -6.27 -2.94 -16.76
#